data_88cb9afa6fa7b4222268b22e60853785
#
_entry.id   88cb9afa6fa7b4222268b22e60853785
#
_cell.length_a   1.000
_cell.length_b   1.000
_cell.length_c   1.000
_cell.angle_alpha   90.00
_cell.angle_beta   90.00
_cell.angle_gamma   90.00
#
_symmetry.space_group_name_H-M   'P 1'
#
loop_
_entity.id
_entity.type
_entity.pdbx_description
1 polymer ?
#
loop_
_entity_poly.entity_id
_entity_poly.type
_entity_poly.pdbx_seq_one_letter_code
_entity_poly.pdbx_strand_id
1 'polypeptide(L)'
;EENNTVYAVMENPGGRPLQKWLEEHGTVTPQQACAMLEPVFNGVEAMHQVGLVHRGICPANIRIMDNGRARLTGYATVGLRTAGSGLREQLYEGYSAPEQYSTAEFEGRYTDEYSLAAVFYRMVCGLSPVPAAQRLVSDSNPKARTVTPSVPAYVSETLYLGLRLKPVERIQTVQQLFRALSEREYAEELSRSM
;
A
#
# COMPACT_ATOMS: atom_id res chain seq x y z
N GLU A 1 32.55 -1.45 -0.64
CA GLU A 1 32.08 -1.27 -2.04
C GLU A 1 32.78 -2.32 -2.91
N GLU A 2 32.04 -3.11 -3.63
CA GLU A 2 32.54 -4.02 -4.65
C GLU A 2 31.77 -3.78 -5.95
N ASN A 3 32.43 -3.89 -7.08
CA ASN A 3 31.84 -3.71 -8.42
C ASN A 3 31.15 -2.34 -8.62
N ASN A 4 31.64 -1.28 -8.00
CA ASN A 4 31.02 0.07 -8.00
C ASN A 4 29.56 0.09 -7.52
N THR A 5 29.20 -0.76 -6.57
CA THR A 5 27.85 -0.81 -6.00
C THR A 5 27.91 -0.99 -4.48
N VAL A 6 26.77 -0.78 -3.83
CA VAL A 6 26.61 -0.96 -2.38
C VAL A 6 25.68 -2.14 -2.15
N TYR A 7 26.06 -3.03 -1.27
CA TYR A 7 25.25 -4.18 -0.86
C TYR A 7 24.72 -3.96 0.56
N ALA A 8 23.42 -4.07 0.73
CA ALA A 8 22.82 -4.16 2.05
C ALA A 8 22.66 -5.64 2.43
N VAL A 9 23.43 -6.08 3.43
CA VAL A 9 23.31 -7.43 3.99
C VAL A 9 22.32 -7.41 5.13
N MET A 10 21.29 -8.24 5.05
CA MET A 10 20.23 -8.31 6.05
C MET A 10 19.81 -9.77 6.27
N GLU A 11 19.11 -10.02 7.37
CA GLU A 11 18.49 -11.31 7.64
C GLU A 11 17.52 -11.69 6.51
N ASN A 12 17.55 -12.98 6.12
CA ASN A 12 16.53 -13.48 5.22
C ASN A 12 15.18 -13.52 5.97
N PRO A 13 14.18 -12.74 5.54
CA PRO A 13 12.91 -12.66 6.26
C PRO A 13 12.10 -13.96 6.24
N GLY A 14 12.46 -14.93 5.40
CA GLY A 14 11.67 -16.15 5.21
C GLY A 14 10.32 -15.85 4.52
N GLY A 15 9.37 -16.76 4.71
CA GLY A 15 8.00 -16.61 4.20
C GLY A 15 7.91 -16.58 2.67
N ARG A 16 6.71 -16.34 2.13
CA ARG A 16 6.39 -16.29 0.70
C ARG A 16 5.96 -14.89 0.28
N PRO A 17 6.38 -14.34 -0.86
CA PRO A 17 5.87 -13.05 -1.36
C PRO A 17 4.33 -13.08 -1.44
N LEU A 18 3.66 -12.01 -0.96
CA LEU A 18 2.19 -11.89 -1.00
C LEU A 18 1.66 -12.03 -2.42
N GLN A 19 2.39 -11.54 -3.42
CA GLN A 19 2.00 -11.72 -4.82
C GLN A 19 1.82 -13.19 -5.17
N LYS A 20 2.82 -14.04 -4.88
CA LYS A 20 2.74 -15.50 -5.15
C LYS A 20 1.70 -16.18 -4.29
N TRP A 21 1.56 -15.74 -3.06
CA TRP A 21 0.55 -16.28 -2.15
C TRP A 21 -0.86 -16.03 -2.70
N LEU A 22 -1.15 -14.83 -3.22
CA LEU A 22 -2.44 -14.49 -3.83
C LEU A 22 -2.69 -15.23 -5.16
N GLU A 23 -1.66 -15.50 -5.95
CA GLU A 23 -1.77 -16.31 -7.17
C GLU A 23 -2.23 -17.74 -6.87
N GLU A 24 -1.82 -18.28 -5.72
CA GLU A 24 -2.15 -19.65 -5.31
C GLU A 24 -3.47 -19.75 -4.53
N HIS A 25 -3.80 -18.75 -3.71
CA HIS A 25 -4.93 -18.81 -2.77
C HIS A 25 -6.12 -17.91 -3.20
N GLY A 26 -5.91 -17.03 -4.18
CA GLY A 26 -6.94 -16.11 -4.62
C GLY A 26 -7.19 -14.95 -3.67
N THR A 27 -8.42 -14.42 -3.69
CA THR A 27 -8.84 -13.30 -2.83
C THR A 27 -9.13 -13.74 -1.40
N VAL A 28 -9.02 -12.79 -0.48
CA VAL A 28 -9.37 -12.98 0.93
C VAL A 28 -10.50 -12.04 1.34
N THR A 29 -11.16 -12.34 2.44
CA THR A 29 -12.15 -11.42 3.03
C THR A 29 -11.45 -10.18 3.63
N PRO A 30 -12.14 -9.04 3.79
CA PRO A 30 -11.57 -7.87 4.45
C PRO A 30 -11.03 -8.16 5.86
N GLN A 31 -11.71 -9.01 6.62
CA GLN A 31 -11.28 -9.42 7.95
C GLN A 31 -9.95 -10.21 7.91
N GLN A 32 -9.83 -11.13 6.95
CA GLN A 32 -8.58 -11.86 6.75
C GLN A 32 -7.45 -10.93 6.31
N ALA A 33 -7.74 -9.99 5.39
CA ALA A 33 -6.75 -9.00 4.95
C ALA A 33 -6.26 -8.12 6.12
N CYS A 34 -7.17 -7.64 6.98
CA CYS A 34 -6.80 -6.90 8.20
C CYS A 34 -5.90 -7.75 9.11
N ALA A 35 -6.28 -8.98 9.41
CA ALA A 35 -5.51 -9.85 10.30
C ALA A 35 -4.11 -10.17 9.75
N MET A 36 -3.99 -10.38 8.43
CA MET A 36 -2.71 -10.64 7.76
C MET A 36 -1.80 -9.41 7.76
N LEU A 37 -2.36 -8.23 7.42
CA LEU A 37 -1.59 -7.00 7.22
C LEU A 37 -1.37 -6.17 8.48
N GLU A 38 -2.02 -6.46 9.60
CA GLU A 38 -1.85 -5.71 10.86
C GLU A 38 -0.38 -5.43 11.22
N PRO A 39 0.56 -6.41 11.14
CA PRO A 39 1.97 -6.15 11.43
C PRO A 39 2.62 -5.18 10.44
N VAL A 40 2.17 -5.18 9.18
CA VAL A 40 2.66 -4.24 8.16
C VAL A 40 2.19 -2.83 8.46
N PHE A 41 0.91 -2.62 8.77
CA PHE A 41 0.37 -1.33 9.18
C PHE A 41 1.10 -0.78 10.41
N ASN A 42 1.30 -1.60 11.44
CA ASN A 42 2.02 -1.21 12.65
C ASN A 42 3.49 -0.86 12.34
N GLY A 43 4.16 -1.61 11.48
CA GLY A 43 5.54 -1.34 11.07
C GLY A 43 5.68 -0.03 10.29
N VAL A 44 4.76 0.26 9.37
CA VAL A 44 4.75 1.51 8.60
C VAL A 44 4.44 2.70 9.52
N GLU A 45 3.51 2.56 10.44
CA GLU A 45 3.23 3.61 11.43
C GLU A 45 4.47 3.93 12.29
N ALA A 46 5.19 2.91 12.75
CA ALA A 46 6.44 3.10 13.50
C ALA A 46 7.52 3.83 12.67
N MET A 47 7.62 3.52 11.37
CA MET A 47 8.50 4.27 10.45
C MET A 47 8.09 5.74 10.34
N HIS A 48 6.80 6.00 10.18
CA HIS A 48 6.27 7.35 10.05
C HIS A 48 6.49 8.20 11.31
N GLN A 49 6.46 7.58 12.50
CA GLN A 49 6.75 8.27 13.76
C GLN A 49 8.18 8.80 13.85
N VAL A 50 9.13 8.13 13.20
CA VAL A 50 10.53 8.59 13.12
C VAL A 50 10.85 9.33 11.82
N GLY A 51 9.83 9.72 11.05
CA GLY A 51 9.99 10.53 9.83
C GLY A 51 10.42 9.74 8.58
N LEU A 52 10.36 8.41 8.61
CA LEU A 52 10.70 7.57 7.46
C LEU A 52 9.44 7.22 6.66
N VAL A 53 9.55 7.27 5.33
CA VAL A 53 8.53 6.84 4.37
C VAL A 53 9.09 5.68 3.54
N HIS A 54 8.34 4.60 3.40
CA HIS A 54 8.81 3.38 2.73
C HIS A 54 8.87 3.50 1.21
N ARG A 55 7.87 4.13 0.58
CA ARG A 55 7.77 4.42 -0.87
C ARG A 55 7.75 3.22 -1.81
N GLY A 56 7.68 2.01 -1.32
CA GLY A 56 7.71 0.80 -2.16
C GLY A 56 6.86 -0.33 -1.60
N ILE A 57 5.75 0.00 -0.96
CA ILE A 57 4.81 -1.00 -0.46
C ILE A 57 4.05 -1.58 -1.64
N CYS A 58 4.26 -2.89 -1.87
CA CYS A 58 3.59 -3.65 -2.93
C CYS A 58 3.60 -5.14 -2.55
N PRO A 59 2.81 -5.99 -3.19
CA PRO A 59 2.77 -7.43 -2.87
C PRO A 59 4.10 -8.17 -3.00
N ALA A 60 5.03 -7.67 -3.84
CA ALA A 60 6.37 -8.27 -3.97
C ALA A 60 7.26 -8.01 -2.74
N ASN A 61 7.06 -6.87 -2.06
CA ASN A 61 7.80 -6.46 -0.88
C ASN A 61 7.11 -6.84 0.44
N ILE A 62 6.00 -7.56 0.38
CA ILE A 62 5.32 -8.12 1.55
C ILE A 62 5.48 -9.64 1.52
N ARG A 63 5.85 -10.22 2.64
CA ARG A 63 6.02 -11.67 2.78
C ARG A 63 5.00 -12.24 3.76
N ILE A 64 4.35 -13.32 3.36
CA ILE A 64 3.44 -14.07 4.24
C ILE A 64 4.25 -15.16 4.94
N MET A 65 4.28 -15.10 6.24
CA MET A 65 4.98 -16.04 7.11
C MET A 65 4.14 -17.30 7.34
N ASP A 66 4.75 -18.37 7.86
CA ASP A 66 4.07 -19.67 8.12
C ASP A 66 2.90 -19.55 9.11
N ASN A 67 2.92 -18.52 9.97
CA ASN A 67 1.81 -18.20 10.88
C ASN A 67 0.69 -17.37 10.22
N GLY A 68 0.74 -17.16 8.91
CA GLY A 68 -0.26 -16.39 8.14
C GLY A 68 -0.15 -14.86 8.27
N ARG A 69 0.78 -14.33 9.07
CA ARG A 69 0.98 -12.87 9.22
C ARG A 69 1.92 -12.33 8.17
N ALA A 70 1.69 -11.10 7.76
CA ALA A 70 2.54 -10.42 6.78
C ALA A 70 3.75 -9.73 7.46
N ARG A 71 4.86 -9.67 6.71
CA ARG A 71 6.07 -8.92 7.07
C ARG A 71 6.47 -8.04 5.89
N LEU A 72 6.68 -6.76 6.14
CA LEU A 72 7.16 -5.82 5.12
C LEU A 72 8.68 -5.96 4.96
N THR A 73 9.14 -5.84 3.73
CA THR A 73 10.56 -5.89 3.30
C THR A 73 10.84 -4.77 2.31
N GLY A 74 12.07 -4.68 1.80
CA GLY A 74 12.43 -3.68 0.79
C GLY A 74 12.93 -2.36 1.39
N TYR A 75 13.24 -2.32 2.67
CA TYR A 75 13.78 -1.15 3.37
C TYR A 75 15.11 -0.66 2.81
N ALA A 76 15.96 -1.57 2.32
CA ALA A 76 17.27 -1.23 1.79
C ALA A 76 17.24 -0.32 0.54
N THR A 77 16.11 -0.30 -0.16
CA THR A 77 15.93 0.48 -1.39
C THR A 77 15.13 1.77 -1.18
N VAL A 78 14.79 2.12 0.07
CA VAL A 78 14.03 3.35 0.38
C VAL A 78 14.73 4.60 -0.16
N GLY A 79 16.06 4.70 0.01
CA GLY A 79 16.84 5.82 -0.51
C GLY A 79 16.87 5.91 -2.04
N LEU A 80 16.75 4.78 -2.73
CA LEU A 80 16.70 4.73 -4.21
C LEU A 80 15.36 5.23 -4.75
N ARG A 81 14.34 5.20 -3.94
CA ARG A 81 12.98 5.67 -4.27
C ARG A 81 12.73 7.12 -3.87
N THR A 82 13.75 7.80 -3.37
CA THR A 82 13.63 9.21 -2.97
C THR A 82 13.89 10.12 -4.15
N ALA A 83 12.99 11.06 -4.39
CA ALA A 83 13.14 12.09 -5.42
C ALA A 83 14.48 12.82 -5.28
N GLY A 84 15.18 13.06 -6.39
CA GLY A 84 16.47 13.74 -6.41
C GLY A 84 17.68 12.89 -6.02
N SER A 85 17.53 11.59 -5.81
CA SER A 85 18.65 10.69 -5.48
C SER A 85 19.65 10.49 -6.63
N GLY A 86 19.33 10.92 -7.85
CA GLY A 86 20.12 10.66 -9.07
C GLY A 86 20.00 9.22 -9.59
N LEU A 87 19.30 8.36 -8.87
CA LEU A 87 19.00 6.99 -9.23
C LEU A 87 17.57 6.91 -9.77
N ARG A 88 17.30 5.96 -10.67
CA ARG A 88 15.94 5.77 -11.16
C ARG A 88 15.04 5.33 -10.01
N GLU A 89 13.94 6.05 -9.83
CA GLU A 89 12.87 5.64 -8.94
C GLU A 89 12.35 4.25 -9.32
N GLN A 90 12.22 3.38 -8.34
CA GLN A 90 11.57 2.08 -8.53
C GLN A 90 10.07 2.25 -8.29
N LEU A 91 9.31 2.38 -9.37
CA LEU A 91 7.85 2.46 -9.34
C LEU A 91 7.23 1.06 -9.46
N TYR A 92 6.12 0.86 -8.79
CA TYR A 92 5.35 -0.38 -8.81
C TYR A 92 3.96 -0.08 -9.35
N GLU A 93 3.69 -0.51 -10.58
CA GLU A 93 2.42 -0.26 -11.27
C GLU A 93 1.22 -0.75 -10.46
N GLY A 94 0.24 0.14 -10.29
CA GLY A 94 -0.95 -0.08 -9.48
C GLY A 94 -0.75 0.17 -7.97
N TYR A 95 0.50 0.29 -7.48
CA TYR A 95 0.80 0.44 -6.05
C TYR A 95 1.51 1.75 -5.72
N SER A 96 2.34 2.27 -6.62
CA SER A 96 2.97 3.57 -6.44
C SER A 96 1.95 4.70 -6.56
N ALA A 97 2.02 5.62 -5.60
CA ALA A 97 1.11 6.77 -5.52
C ALA A 97 1.40 7.80 -6.65
N PRO A 98 0.41 8.62 -7.04
CA PRO A 98 0.55 9.60 -8.13
C PRO A 98 1.76 10.52 -7.99
N GLU A 99 2.04 11.01 -6.79
CA GLU A 99 3.15 11.91 -6.48
C GLU A 99 4.52 11.29 -6.78
N GLN A 100 4.64 9.96 -6.75
CA GLN A 100 5.89 9.27 -7.09
C GLN A 100 6.22 9.29 -8.59
N TYR A 101 5.29 9.69 -9.43
CA TYR A 101 5.49 9.88 -10.88
C TYR A 101 5.92 11.30 -11.24
N SER A 102 6.04 12.20 -10.26
CA SER A 102 6.40 13.61 -10.44
C SER A 102 7.66 13.96 -9.64
N THR A 103 8.58 14.65 -10.27
CA THR A 103 9.77 15.20 -9.58
C THR A 103 9.48 16.50 -8.83
N ALA A 104 8.30 17.07 -9.02
CA ALA A 104 7.88 18.33 -8.42
C ALA A 104 6.99 18.17 -7.18
N GLU A 105 6.43 16.97 -6.97
CA GLU A 105 5.56 16.68 -5.84
C GLU A 105 6.35 16.06 -4.69
N PHE A 106 5.96 16.41 -3.46
CA PHE A 106 6.56 15.83 -2.27
C PHE A 106 5.90 14.51 -1.92
N GLU A 107 6.71 13.53 -1.54
CA GLU A 107 6.28 12.26 -0.99
C GLU A 107 6.21 12.35 0.54
N GLY A 108 5.22 11.72 1.12
CA GLY A 108 4.97 11.76 2.55
C GLY A 108 4.32 10.48 3.08
N ARG A 109 3.81 10.54 4.30
CA ARG A 109 3.09 9.42 4.93
C ARG A 109 1.91 8.96 4.07
N TYR A 110 1.21 9.89 3.43
CA TYR A 110 0.12 9.63 2.50
C TYR A 110 0.51 8.83 1.24
N THR A 111 1.81 8.77 0.90
CA THR A 111 2.33 7.94 -0.18
C THR A 111 2.27 6.46 0.17
N ASP A 112 2.73 6.10 1.37
CA ASP A 112 2.65 4.71 1.86
C ASP A 112 1.20 4.29 2.15
N GLU A 113 0.38 5.22 2.57
CA GLU A 113 -1.04 5.00 2.82
C GLU A 113 -1.79 4.61 1.53
N TYR A 114 -1.55 5.33 0.41
CA TYR A 114 -2.05 4.94 -0.91
C TYR A 114 -1.62 3.52 -1.28
N SER A 115 -0.34 3.20 -1.09
CA SER A 115 0.22 1.89 -1.42
C SER A 115 -0.38 0.77 -0.57
N LEU A 116 -0.65 1.01 0.73
CA LEU A 116 -1.35 0.06 1.60
C LEU A 116 -2.80 -0.15 1.17
N ALA A 117 -3.51 0.92 0.80
CA ALA A 117 -4.86 0.82 0.25
C ALA A 117 -4.87 0.01 -1.06
N ALA A 118 -3.87 0.20 -1.92
CA ALA A 118 -3.72 -0.54 -3.17
C ALA A 118 -3.44 -2.04 -2.94
N VAL A 119 -2.59 -2.37 -1.96
CA VAL A 119 -2.35 -3.77 -1.56
C VAL A 119 -3.62 -4.41 -1.03
N PHE A 120 -4.33 -3.71 -0.14
CA PHE A 120 -5.58 -4.21 0.42
C PHE A 120 -6.65 -4.42 -0.67
N TYR A 121 -6.77 -3.46 -1.61
CA TYR A 121 -7.63 -3.59 -2.78
C TYR A 121 -7.30 -4.86 -3.58
N ARG A 122 -6.02 -5.11 -3.86
CA ARG A 122 -5.56 -6.33 -4.55
C ARG A 122 -5.98 -7.61 -3.81
N MET A 123 -5.87 -7.62 -2.48
CA MET A 123 -6.20 -8.78 -1.67
C MET A 123 -7.69 -9.12 -1.72
N VAL A 124 -8.56 -8.12 -1.73
CA VAL A 124 -10.03 -8.35 -1.69
C VAL A 124 -10.67 -8.39 -3.07
N CYS A 125 -10.06 -7.76 -4.08
CA CYS A 125 -10.59 -7.70 -5.45
C CYS A 125 -9.97 -8.70 -6.41
N GLY A 126 -8.79 -9.27 -6.08
CA GLY A 126 -8.07 -10.18 -6.97
C GLY A 126 -7.32 -9.52 -8.13
N LEU A 127 -7.43 -8.21 -8.28
CA LEU A 127 -6.72 -7.41 -9.27
C LEU A 127 -6.12 -6.15 -8.63
N SER A 128 -5.02 -5.64 -9.16
CA SER A 128 -4.44 -4.38 -8.71
C SER A 128 -5.29 -3.19 -9.16
N PRO A 129 -5.24 -2.05 -8.45
CA PRO A 129 -5.78 -0.80 -8.97
C PRO A 129 -5.18 -0.45 -10.34
N VAL A 130 -5.89 0.36 -11.10
CA VAL A 130 -5.36 0.96 -12.33
C VAL A 130 -4.13 1.79 -11.97
N PRO A 131 -3.00 1.68 -12.71
CA PRO A 131 -1.79 2.45 -12.42
C PRO A 131 -2.04 3.96 -12.32
N ALA A 132 -1.46 4.61 -11.30
CA ALA A 132 -1.73 6.02 -11.03
C ALA A 132 -1.42 6.93 -12.23
N ALA A 133 -0.38 6.63 -13.01
CA ALA A 133 -0.06 7.37 -14.24
C ALA A 133 -1.21 7.35 -15.27
N GLN A 134 -1.93 6.25 -15.39
CA GLN A 134 -3.10 6.15 -16.27
C GLN A 134 -4.29 6.89 -15.67
N ARG A 135 -4.51 6.77 -14.35
CA ARG A 135 -5.59 7.45 -13.64
C ARG A 135 -5.47 8.98 -13.67
N LEU A 136 -4.26 9.51 -13.70
CA LEU A 136 -4.02 10.96 -13.86
C LEU A 136 -4.54 11.51 -15.20
N VAL A 137 -4.60 10.66 -16.23
CA VAL A 137 -5.18 11.03 -17.54
C VAL A 137 -6.71 10.87 -17.51
N SER A 138 -7.19 9.75 -16.97
CA SER A 138 -8.62 9.44 -16.82
C SER A 138 -8.80 8.44 -15.68
N ASP A 139 -9.42 8.89 -14.58
CA ASP A 139 -9.61 8.02 -13.42
C ASP A 139 -10.74 7.03 -13.67
N SER A 140 -10.34 5.83 -14.07
CA SER A 140 -11.20 4.69 -14.36
C SER A 140 -11.09 3.57 -13.32
N ASN A 141 -10.49 3.83 -12.14
CA ASN A 141 -10.34 2.79 -11.13
C ASN A 141 -11.70 2.40 -10.52
N PRO A 142 -12.17 1.15 -10.69
CA PRO A 142 -13.46 0.76 -10.16
C PRO A 142 -13.43 0.70 -8.63
N LYS A 143 -14.54 1.05 -7.97
CA LYS A 143 -14.70 0.82 -6.53
C LYS A 143 -14.65 -0.69 -6.23
N ALA A 144 -14.07 -1.06 -5.09
CA ALA A 144 -13.88 -2.47 -4.72
C ALA A 144 -15.18 -3.29 -4.78
N ARG A 145 -16.31 -2.71 -4.36
CA ARG A 145 -17.61 -3.38 -4.40
C ARG A 145 -18.17 -3.56 -5.82
N THR A 146 -17.74 -2.76 -6.78
CA THR A 146 -18.09 -2.96 -8.20
C THR A 146 -17.39 -4.19 -8.76
N VAL A 147 -16.14 -4.44 -8.35
CA VAL A 147 -15.35 -5.61 -8.75
C VAL A 147 -15.80 -6.86 -7.98
N THR A 148 -15.96 -6.71 -6.67
CA THR A 148 -16.28 -7.81 -5.75
C THR A 148 -17.48 -7.40 -4.89
N PRO A 149 -18.72 -7.76 -5.30
CA PRO A 149 -19.96 -7.32 -4.63
C PRO A 149 -20.07 -7.73 -3.14
N SER A 150 -19.33 -8.77 -2.73
CA SER A 150 -19.27 -9.22 -1.33
C SER A 150 -18.44 -8.31 -0.41
N VAL A 151 -17.64 -7.39 -0.96
CA VAL A 151 -16.91 -6.41 -0.17
C VAL A 151 -17.91 -5.45 0.48
N PRO A 152 -17.87 -5.24 1.82
CA PRO A 152 -18.76 -4.32 2.52
C PRO A 152 -18.66 -2.89 1.98
N ALA A 153 -19.75 -2.15 2.01
CA ALA A 153 -19.80 -0.79 1.48
C ALA A 153 -18.77 0.13 2.15
N TYR A 154 -18.64 0.04 3.47
CA TYR A 154 -17.68 0.85 4.22
C TYR A 154 -16.22 0.57 3.84
N VAL A 155 -15.85 -0.71 3.60
CA VAL A 155 -14.49 -1.08 3.12
C VAL A 155 -14.26 -0.52 1.71
N SER A 156 -15.25 -0.66 0.84
CA SER A 156 -15.15 -0.14 -0.53
C SER A 156 -15.00 1.38 -0.57
N GLU A 157 -15.68 2.10 0.31
CA GLU A 157 -15.54 3.56 0.43
C GLU A 157 -14.20 3.95 1.05
N THR A 158 -13.76 3.26 2.11
CA THR A 158 -12.43 3.47 2.70
C THR A 158 -11.31 3.29 1.65
N LEU A 159 -11.38 2.23 0.84
CA LEU A 159 -10.40 2.00 -0.23
C LEU A 159 -10.48 3.09 -1.32
N TYR A 160 -11.69 3.57 -1.63
CA TYR A 160 -11.87 4.69 -2.57
C TYR A 160 -11.19 5.96 -2.04
N LEU A 161 -11.35 6.28 -0.76
CA LEU A 161 -10.71 7.44 -0.11
C LEU A 161 -9.18 7.27 -0.03
N GLY A 162 -8.68 6.09 0.34
CA GLY A 162 -7.24 5.81 0.39
C GLY A 162 -6.57 5.84 -0.99
N LEU A 163 -7.32 5.59 -2.06
CA LEU A 163 -6.83 5.61 -3.43
C LEU A 163 -7.12 6.93 -4.19
N ARG A 164 -7.48 8.02 -3.49
CA ARG A 164 -7.65 9.34 -4.14
C ARG A 164 -6.33 9.81 -4.75
N LEU A 165 -6.41 10.42 -5.94
CA LEU A 165 -5.22 10.86 -6.66
C LEU A 165 -4.51 12.02 -5.96
N LYS A 166 -5.28 12.98 -5.42
CA LYS A 166 -4.71 14.11 -4.70
C LYS A 166 -4.43 13.73 -3.23
N PRO A 167 -3.20 13.93 -2.74
CA PRO A 167 -2.85 13.58 -1.37
C PRO A 167 -3.77 14.22 -0.31
N VAL A 168 -4.18 15.47 -0.51
CA VAL A 168 -5.05 16.21 0.44
C VAL A 168 -6.48 15.65 0.53
N GLU A 169 -6.91 14.86 -0.45
CA GLU A 169 -8.21 14.21 -0.49
C GLU A 169 -8.16 12.76 0.04
N ARG A 170 -6.96 12.28 0.44
CA ARG A 170 -6.75 10.94 1.00
C ARG A 170 -6.95 10.91 2.51
N ILE A 171 -7.15 9.71 3.03
CA ILE A 171 -6.94 9.42 4.45
C ILE A 171 -5.48 9.76 4.79
N GLN A 172 -5.22 10.44 5.90
CA GLN A 172 -3.92 11.09 6.14
C GLN A 172 -2.95 10.23 6.95
N THR A 173 -3.41 9.18 7.62
CA THR A 173 -2.56 8.31 8.42
C THR A 173 -2.87 6.84 8.21
N VAL A 174 -1.82 6.04 8.33
CA VAL A 174 -1.91 4.57 8.24
C VAL A 174 -2.85 3.99 9.30
N GLN A 175 -2.86 4.57 10.50
CA GLN A 175 -3.78 4.18 11.57
C GLN A 175 -5.23 4.46 11.22
N GLN A 176 -5.54 5.65 10.66
CA GLN A 176 -6.89 5.98 10.22
C GLN A 176 -7.36 5.01 9.13
N LEU A 177 -6.48 4.69 8.17
CA LEU A 177 -6.79 3.73 7.11
C LEU A 177 -7.08 2.35 7.70
N PHE A 178 -6.21 1.82 8.56
CA PHE A 178 -6.38 0.50 9.16
C PHE A 178 -7.67 0.42 10.00
N ARG A 179 -7.92 1.45 10.79
CA ARG A 179 -9.12 1.53 11.63
C ARG A 179 -10.39 1.59 10.78
N ALA A 180 -10.41 2.37 9.70
CA ALA A 180 -11.55 2.46 8.80
C ALA A 180 -11.79 1.16 8.00
N LEU A 181 -10.73 0.37 7.73
CA LEU A 181 -10.86 -0.95 7.10
C LEU A 181 -11.43 -2.01 8.05
N SER A 182 -11.22 -1.86 9.36
CA SER A 182 -11.60 -2.83 10.39
C SER A 182 -12.88 -2.47 11.15
N GLU A 183 -13.18 -1.17 11.33
CA GLU A 183 -14.29 -0.66 12.15
C GLU A 183 -15.30 0.11 11.28
N ARG A 184 -16.49 -0.44 11.10
CA ARG A 184 -17.52 0.15 10.25
C ARG A 184 -17.95 1.54 10.72
N GLU A 185 -18.21 1.71 12.01
CA GLU A 185 -18.69 2.98 12.57
C GLU A 185 -17.68 4.10 12.33
N TYR A 186 -16.40 3.81 12.58
CA TYR A 186 -15.30 4.75 12.32
C TYR A 186 -15.18 5.11 10.83
N ALA A 187 -15.32 4.12 9.93
CA ALA A 187 -15.28 4.37 8.50
C ALA A 187 -16.41 5.30 8.02
N GLU A 188 -17.63 5.09 8.54
CA GLU A 188 -18.78 5.93 8.21
C GLU A 188 -18.66 7.35 8.78
N GLU A 189 -18.04 7.53 9.93
CA GLU A 189 -17.73 8.83 10.52
C GLU A 189 -16.64 9.56 9.72
N LEU A 190 -15.54 8.88 9.41
CA LEU A 190 -14.44 9.40 8.62
C LEU A 190 -14.90 9.87 7.24
N SER A 191 -15.71 9.06 6.55
CA SER A 191 -16.24 9.39 5.22
C SER A 191 -17.15 10.63 5.21
N ARG A 192 -17.82 10.94 6.33
CA ARG A 192 -18.63 12.16 6.47
C ARG A 192 -17.81 13.41 6.73
N SER A 193 -16.59 13.25 7.24
CA SER A 193 -15.70 14.35 7.61
C SER A 193 -14.75 14.77 6.49
N MET A 194 -14.61 13.95 5.46
CA MET A 194 -13.75 14.18 4.28
C MET A 194 -14.58 14.77 3.12
#